data_519bd177566bffeef52dbf41439324f5
#
_entry.id   519bd177566bffeef52dbf41439324f5
#
_cell.length_a   1.000
_cell.length_b   1.000
_cell.length_c   1.000
_cell.angle_alpha   90.00
_cell.angle_beta   90.00
_cell.angle_gamma   90.00
#
_symmetry.space_group_name_H-M   'P 1'
#
loop_
_entity.id
_entity.type
_entity.pdbx_description
1 polymer ?
#
loop_
_entity_poly.entity_id
_entity_poly.type
_entity_poly.pdbx_seq_one_letter_code
_entity_poly.pdbx_strand_id
1 'polypeptide(L)'
;VTACTSGTNAIGDAFRIIQRGDADVMFAGGTEAAVSPAAVAGFAAMKAMSTRNDEPTKASRPFDRDRDGFVMGEGAGIVVLEELEHAKARGAHIYAEVVGYGSNGDAYHITAPAPGGVQARKCMELAIKDAGIDPKDVNYINAHGTSTGLNDKNETLAIKELFGDHAKDIAVNSTKSMTGHLLGAAGAIETIVMAMAIETGKVHPTINCDNPDEGLDLDYVREGARDLQVKCALSN
;
A
#
# COMPACT_ATOMS: atom_id res chain seq x y z
N VAL A 1 -0.70 14.68 9.77
CA VAL A 1 -1.26 14.43 8.43
C VAL A 1 -0.12 14.43 7.42
N THR A 2 -0.01 13.36 6.66
CA THR A 2 1.05 13.11 5.67
C THR A 2 0.46 12.66 4.33
N ALA A 3 -0.64 13.31 3.91
CA ALA A 3 -1.41 12.98 2.70
C ALA A 3 -1.79 11.49 2.65
N CYS A 4 -1.56 10.81 1.53
CA CYS A 4 -1.95 9.41 1.34
C CYS A 4 -1.28 8.43 2.32
N THR A 5 -0.16 8.82 2.95
CA THR A 5 0.55 7.98 3.92
C THR A 5 0.08 8.19 5.37
N SER A 6 -0.95 9.02 5.61
CA SER A 6 -1.36 9.38 6.98
C SER A 6 -1.73 8.15 7.82
N GLY A 7 -2.46 7.19 7.26
CA GLY A 7 -2.79 5.93 7.92
C GLY A 7 -1.55 5.08 8.22
N THR A 8 -0.66 4.93 7.24
CA THR A 8 0.59 4.18 7.39
C THR A 8 1.49 4.82 8.45
N ASN A 9 1.66 6.15 8.42
CA ASN A 9 2.47 6.86 9.40
C ASN A 9 1.87 6.76 10.81
N ALA A 10 0.54 6.86 10.95
CA ALA A 10 -0.12 6.68 12.25
C ALA A 10 0.17 5.30 12.85
N ILE A 11 0.12 4.24 12.01
CA ILE A 11 0.45 2.87 12.44
C ILE A 11 1.94 2.76 12.77
N GLY A 12 2.82 3.31 11.93
CA GLY A 12 4.26 3.31 12.17
C GLY A 12 4.67 4.05 13.45
N ASP A 13 4.08 5.21 13.71
CA ASP A 13 4.33 5.98 14.93
C ASP A 13 3.84 5.23 16.18
N ALA A 14 2.64 4.64 16.12
CA ALA A 14 2.10 3.82 17.20
C ALA A 14 2.96 2.58 17.46
N PHE A 15 3.44 1.90 16.40
CA PHE A 15 4.41 0.82 16.51
C PHE A 15 5.67 1.26 17.27
N ARG A 16 6.23 2.43 16.95
CA ARG A 16 7.41 2.98 17.65
C ARG A 16 7.13 3.31 19.11
N ILE A 17 5.95 3.81 19.44
CA ILE A 17 5.55 4.12 20.82
C ILE A 17 5.52 2.82 21.65
N ILE A 18 4.90 1.76 21.13
CA ILE A 18 4.85 0.45 21.78
C ILE A 18 6.27 -0.15 21.90
N GLN A 19 7.05 -0.10 20.81
CA GLN A 19 8.42 -0.65 20.81
C GLN A 19 9.34 -0.01 21.85
N ARG A 20 9.12 1.28 22.18
CA ARG A 20 9.86 1.98 23.24
C ARG A 20 9.34 1.67 24.65
N GLY A 21 8.23 0.99 24.79
CA GLY A 21 7.57 0.72 26.06
C GLY A 21 6.81 1.91 26.64
N ASP A 22 6.47 2.89 25.79
CA ASP A 22 5.68 4.07 26.23
C ASP A 22 4.19 3.75 26.33
N ALA A 23 3.72 2.69 25.67
CA ALA A 23 2.36 2.17 25.75
C ALA A 23 2.34 0.66 25.45
N ASP A 24 1.39 -0.07 26.07
CA ASP A 24 1.18 -1.49 25.77
C ASP A 24 0.17 -1.71 24.65
N VAL A 25 -0.77 -0.78 24.46
CA VAL A 25 -1.85 -0.86 23.46
C VAL A 25 -2.08 0.50 22.82
N MET A 26 -2.19 0.53 21.49
CA MET A 26 -2.48 1.73 20.71
C MET A 26 -3.57 1.47 19.66
N PHE A 27 -4.49 2.42 19.51
CA PHE A 27 -5.36 2.48 18.34
C PHE A 27 -4.70 3.36 17.27
N ALA A 28 -4.52 2.83 16.07
CA ALA A 28 -3.89 3.55 14.99
C ALA A 28 -4.57 3.28 13.65
N GLY A 29 -4.52 4.24 12.76
CA GLY A 29 -5.10 4.08 11.42
C GLY A 29 -5.40 5.41 10.75
N GLY A 30 -6.38 5.42 9.86
CA GLY A 30 -6.77 6.59 9.10
C GLY A 30 -8.23 6.55 8.68
N THR A 31 -8.80 7.74 8.51
CA THR A 31 -10.15 7.92 7.98
C THR A 31 -10.13 9.01 6.91
N GLU A 32 -10.97 8.86 5.90
CA GLU A 32 -11.10 9.84 4.82
C GLU A 32 -12.52 9.91 4.31
N ALA A 33 -13.04 11.11 4.14
CA ALA A 33 -14.33 11.41 3.54
C ALA A 33 -14.16 12.63 2.61
N ALA A 34 -13.35 12.45 1.57
CA ALA A 34 -12.87 13.53 0.70
C ALA A 34 -13.72 13.73 -0.55
N VAL A 35 -14.74 12.92 -0.82
CA VAL A 35 -15.60 13.07 -2.01
C VAL A 35 -16.52 14.28 -1.82
N SER A 36 -15.93 15.45 -2.00
CA SER A 36 -16.58 16.76 -1.89
C SER A 36 -16.27 17.61 -3.12
N PRO A 37 -17.12 18.60 -3.48
CA PRO A 37 -16.86 19.47 -4.62
C PRO A 37 -15.48 20.13 -4.59
N ALA A 38 -15.01 20.56 -3.41
CA ALA A 38 -13.72 21.21 -3.27
C ALA A 38 -12.54 20.28 -3.52
N ALA A 39 -12.56 19.07 -2.94
CA ALA A 39 -11.49 18.08 -3.13
C ALA A 39 -11.47 17.55 -4.57
N VAL A 40 -12.63 17.23 -5.14
CA VAL A 40 -12.74 16.80 -6.55
C VAL A 40 -12.21 17.90 -7.48
N ALA A 41 -12.60 19.16 -7.28
CA ALA A 41 -12.10 20.27 -8.09
C ALA A 41 -10.58 20.44 -7.97
N GLY A 42 -10.01 20.30 -6.77
CA GLY A 42 -8.57 20.39 -6.53
C GLY A 42 -7.78 19.30 -7.26
N PHE A 43 -8.17 18.04 -7.12
CA PHE A 43 -7.51 16.93 -7.80
C PHE A 43 -7.75 16.92 -9.31
N ALA A 44 -8.94 17.36 -9.78
CA ALA A 44 -9.24 17.52 -11.20
C ALA A 44 -8.34 18.62 -11.83
N ALA A 45 -8.13 19.72 -11.12
CA ALA A 45 -7.23 20.80 -11.57
C ALA A 45 -5.78 20.31 -11.76
N MET A 46 -5.33 19.36 -10.94
CA MET A 46 -4.02 18.69 -11.06
C MET A 46 -3.99 17.64 -12.20
N LYS A 47 -5.12 17.31 -12.81
CA LYS A 47 -5.26 16.22 -13.78
C LYS A 47 -4.77 14.87 -13.23
N ALA A 48 -5.00 14.63 -11.94
CA ALA A 48 -4.55 13.42 -11.26
C ALA A 48 -5.62 12.32 -11.23
N MET A 49 -6.89 12.68 -11.45
CA MET A 49 -8.03 11.76 -11.41
C MET A 49 -8.35 11.19 -12.79
N SER A 50 -8.85 9.95 -12.79
CA SER A 50 -9.41 9.33 -14.00
C SER A 50 -10.62 10.12 -14.51
N THR A 51 -10.73 10.20 -15.82
CA THR A 51 -11.88 10.81 -16.51
C THR A 51 -12.79 9.79 -17.19
N ARG A 52 -12.59 8.49 -16.91
CA ARG A 52 -13.35 7.36 -17.48
C ARG A 52 -14.75 7.25 -16.87
N ASN A 53 -15.60 8.26 -17.11
CA ASN A 53 -16.96 8.32 -16.55
C ASN A 53 -17.96 7.42 -17.31
N ASP A 54 -17.66 7.03 -18.54
CA ASP A 54 -18.51 6.14 -19.34
C ASP A 54 -18.44 4.68 -18.87
N GLU A 55 -17.32 4.28 -18.23
CA GLU A 55 -17.10 2.95 -17.66
C GLU A 55 -16.55 3.05 -16.22
N PRO A 56 -17.32 3.56 -15.26
CA PRO A 56 -16.80 3.90 -13.92
C PRO A 56 -16.24 2.68 -13.16
N THR A 57 -16.78 1.49 -13.38
CA THR A 57 -16.30 0.25 -12.76
C THR A 57 -14.93 -0.20 -13.30
N LYS A 58 -14.48 0.38 -14.41
CA LYS A 58 -13.17 0.12 -15.03
C LYS A 58 -12.20 1.30 -14.92
N ALA A 59 -12.57 2.34 -14.18
CA ALA A 59 -11.77 3.56 -14.09
C ALA A 59 -10.52 3.36 -13.25
N SER A 60 -10.62 2.73 -12.08
CA SER A 60 -9.43 2.35 -11.30
C SER A 60 -8.82 1.09 -11.90
N ARG A 61 -7.62 1.26 -12.50
CA ARG A 61 -6.94 0.19 -13.23
C ARG A 61 -5.41 0.25 -13.04
N PRO A 62 -4.94 0.02 -11.81
CA PRO A 62 -3.52 0.06 -11.50
C PRO A 62 -2.71 -0.84 -12.44
N PHE A 63 -1.53 -0.35 -12.86
CA PHE A 63 -0.55 -1.03 -13.72
C PHE A 63 -1.01 -1.29 -15.16
N ASP A 64 -2.27 -1.04 -15.49
CA ASP A 64 -2.78 -1.18 -16.87
C ASP A 64 -2.26 -0.03 -17.76
N ARG A 65 -2.04 -0.32 -19.03
CA ARG A 65 -1.55 0.69 -19.99
C ARG A 65 -2.55 1.80 -20.29
N ASP A 66 -3.84 1.52 -20.12
CA ASP A 66 -4.92 2.48 -20.41
C ASP A 66 -5.36 3.24 -19.14
N ARG A 67 -4.55 3.20 -18.07
CA ARG A 67 -4.80 3.98 -16.85
C ARG A 67 -4.63 5.47 -17.13
N ASP A 68 -5.51 6.27 -16.58
CA ASP A 68 -5.58 7.72 -16.83
C ASP A 68 -5.63 8.57 -15.56
N GLY A 69 -5.49 7.96 -14.39
CA GLY A 69 -5.55 8.66 -13.10
C GLY A 69 -6.20 7.81 -12.02
N PHE A 70 -6.17 8.31 -10.79
CA PHE A 70 -6.79 7.60 -9.67
C PHE A 70 -8.30 7.87 -9.59
N VAL A 71 -9.02 6.98 -8.92
CA VAL A 71 -10.42 7.16 -8.53
C VAL A 71 -10.45 7.44 -7.04
N MET A 72 -11.09 8.54 -6.62
CA MET A 72 -11.22 8.89 -5.22
C MET A 72 -12.15 7.93 -4.50
N GLY A 73 -11.72 7.42 -3.35
CA GLY A 73 -12.52 6.59 -2.45
C GLY A 73 -12.63 7.23 -1.07
N GLU A 74 -13.55 6.74 -0.27
CA GLU A 74 -13.76 7.11 1.12
C GLU A 74 -13.77 5.88 2.00
N GLY A 75 -13.38 6.03 3.26
CA GLY A 75 -13.43 4.94 4.22
C GLY A 75 -12.64 5.20 5.48
N ALA A 76 -12.56 4.18 6.31
CA ALA A 76 -11.84 4.20 7.58
C ALA A 76 -11.25 2.82 7.86
N GLY A 77 -10.04 2.81 8.39
CA GLY A 77 -9.39 1.62 8.91
C GLY A 77 -8.68 1.95 10.22
N ILE A 78 -8.98 1.20 11.27
CA ILE A 78 -8.32 1.32 12.57
C ILE A 78 -7.85 -0.07 12.99
N VAL A 79 -6.59 -0.16 13.36
CA VAL A 79 -5.99 -1.36 13.94
C VAL A 79 -5.74 -1.15 15.43
N VAL A 80 -5.79 -2.22 16.19
CA VAL A 80 -5.32 -2.28 17.56
C VAL A 80 -3.92 -2.87 17.51
N LEU A 81 -2.91 -2.05 17.81
CA LEU A 81 -1.54 -2.51 18.01
C LEU A 81 -1.33 -2.80 19.48
N GLU A 82 -0.69 -3.90 19.78
CA GLU A 82 -0.48 -4.36 21.16
C GLU A 82 0.91 -4.99 21.27
N GLU A 83 1.55 -4.76 22.41
CA GLU A 83 2.84 -5.41 22.70
C GLU A 83 2.64 -6.94 22.72
N LEU A 84 3.58 -7.67 22.10
CA LEU A 84 3.41 -9.08 21.81
C LEU A 84 3.19 -9.95 23.07
N GLU A 85 3.98 -9.76 24.11
CA GLU A 85 3.86 -10.56 25.34
C GLU A 85 2.61 -10.16 26.14
N HIS A 86 2.19 -8.89 26.08
CA HIS A 86 0.94 -8.42 26.65
C HIS A 86 -0.25 -9.10 25.96
N ALA A 87 -0.25 -9.15 24.63
CA ALA A 87 -1.29 -9.82 23.83
C ALA A 87 -1.36 -11.33 24.14
N LYS A 88 -0.20 -12.00 24.19
CA LYS A 88 -0.11 -13.43 24.55
C LYS A 88 -0.58 -13.71 25.96
N ALA A 89 -0.21 -12.89 26.93
CA ALA A 89 -0.59 -13.07 28.34
C ALA A 89 -2.10 -13.06 28.58
N ARG A 90 -2.87 -12.30 27.78
CA ARG A 90 -4.34 -12.27 27.85
C ARG A 90 -5.03 -13.23 26.86
N GLY A 91 -4.27 -14.01 26.07
CA GLY A 91 -4.82 -14.93 25.07
C GLY A 91 -5.48 -14.24 23.90
N ALA A 92 -4.96 -13.07 23.49
CA ALA A 92 -5.51 -12.34 22.34
C ALA A 92 -5.34 -13.14 21.04
N HIS A 93 -6.29 -12.98 20.13
CA HIS A 93 -6.10 -13.40 18.75
C HIS A 93 -5.16 -12.42 18.05
N ILE A 94 -4.06 -12.93 17.50
CA ILE A 94 -3.03 -12.14 16.80
C ILE A 94 -3.13 -12.45 15.33
N TYR A 95 -3.49 -11.46 14.51
CA TYR A 95 -3.59 -11.59 13.05
C TYR A 95 -2.22 -11.61 12.36
N ALA A 96 -1.33 -10.72 12.81
CA ALA A 96 0.01 -10.58 12.28
C ALA A 96 0.87 -9.77 13.25
N GLU A 97 2.18 -9.78 13.04
CA GLU A 97 3.12 -8.90 13.76
C GLU A 97 3.57 -7.78 12.82
N VAL A 98 3.58 -6.54 13.33
CA VAL A 98 4.26 -5.42 12.67
C VAL A 98 5.73 -5.47 13.07
N VAL A 99 6.60 -5.75 12.13
CA VAL A 99 8.02 -6.00 12.41
C VAL A 99 8.94 -4.87 11.95
N GLY A 100 8.48 -3.99 11.08
CA GLY A 100 9.29 -2.89 10.59
C GLY A 100 8.49 -1.74 9.98
N TYR A 101 9.10 -0.56 10.00
CA TYR A 101 8.55 0.67 9.46
C TYR A 101 9.65 1.52 8.82
N GLY A 102 9.38 2.01 7.62
CA GLY A 102 10.24 2.94 6.89
C GLY A 102 9.50 4.22 6.53
N SER A 103 10.18 5.36 6.64
CA SER A 103 9.64 6.66 6.22
C SER A 103 10.76 7.53 5.66
N ASN A 104 10.47 8.20 4.56
CA ASN A 104 11.34 9.19 3.94
C ASN A 104 10.52 10.18 3.11
N GLY A 105 11.18 11.04 2.36
CA GLY A 105 10.54 11.95 1.40
C GLY A 105 11.42 12.16 0.17
N ASP A 106 10.77 12.37 -0.97
CA ASP A 106 11.46 12.58 -2.25
C ASP A 106 12.28 13.86 -2.30
N ALA A 107 11.80 14.93 -1.63
CA ALA A 107 12.36 16.29 -1.70
C ALA A 107 12.55 16.78 -3.16
N TYR A 108 11.67 16.36 -4.07
CA TYR A 108 11.76 16.59 -5.50
C TYR A 108 10.71 17.58 -6.00
N HIS A 109 9.44 17.29 -5.80
CA HIS A 109 8.33 18.10 -6.28
C HIS A 109 7.15 18.02 -5.29
N ILE A 110 6.26 19.03 -5.32
CA ILE A 110 5.17 19.10 -4.34
C ILE A 110 4.16 17.94 -4.46
N THR A 111 4.00 17.36 -5.66
CA THR A 111 3.03 16.27 -5.92
C THR A 111 3.58 15.12 -6.77
N ALA A 112 4.51 15.37 -7.69
CA ALA A 112 5.07 14.36 -8.57
C ALA A 112 6.16 13.53 -7.86
N PRO A 113 6.13 12.20 -7.98
CA PRO A 113 7.20 11.36 -7.45
C PRO A 113 8.51 11.60 -8.21
N ALA A 114 9.63 11.46 -7.51
CA ALA A 114 10.95 11.52 -8.13
C ALA A 114 11.09 10.41 -9.21
N PRO A 115 11.67 10.72 -10.37
CA PRO A 115 11.88 9.74 -11.43
C PRO A 115 12.68 8.52 -10.95
N GLY A 116 12.35 7.33 -11.51
CA GLY A 116 13.08 6.10 -11.24
C GLY A 116 12.74 5.39 -9.94
N GLY A 117 11.80 5.93 -9.13
CA GLY A 117 11.34 5.26 -7.90
C GLY A 117 12.40 5.13 -6.80
N VAL A 118 13.49 5.89 -6.86
CA VAL A 118 14.66 5.76 -5.95
C VAL A 118 14.25 5.93 -4.48
N GLN A 119 13.39 6.88 -4.17
CA GLN A 119 12.98 7.12 -2.79
C GLN A 119 11.92 6.12 -2.31
N ALA A 120 11.03 5.65 -3.18
CA ALA A 120 10.13 4.55 -2.86
C ALA A 120 10.92 3.27 -2.55
N ARG A 121 11.92 2.93 -3.38
CA ARG A 121 12.88 1.84 -3.10
C ARG A 121 13.54 2.02 -1.74
N LYS A 122 14.04 3.21 -1.47
CA LYS A 122 14.71 3.51 -0.20
C LYS A 122 13.78 3.37 1.01
N CYS A 123 12.51 3.75 0.87
CA CYS A 123 11.51 3.59 1.93
C CYS A 123 11.29 2.10 2.24
N MET A 124 11.11 1.27 1.22
CA MET A 124 11.00 -0.18 1.38
C MET A 124 12.26 -0.80 2.01
N GLU A 125 13.46 -0.39 1.57
CA GLU A 125 14.74 -0.81 2.19
C GLU A 125 14.79 -0.47 3.69
N LEU A 126 14.33 0.72 4.07
CA LEU A 126 14.31 1.13 5.48
C LEU A 126 13.39 0.24 6.30
N ALA A 127 12.19 -0.08 5.79
CA ALA A 127 11.25 -0.96 6.48
C ALA A 127 11.81 -2.38 6.65
N ILE A 128 12.40 -2.96 5.60
CA ILE A 128 13.03 -4.30 5.62
C ILE A 128 14.23 -4.32 6.58
N LYS A 129 15.06 -3.28 6.53
CA LYS A 129 16.20 -3.14 7.45
C LYS A 129 15.74 -3.02 8.91
N ASP A 130 14.71 -2.27 9.15
CA ASP A 130 14.14 -2.08 10.49
C ASP A 130 13.55 -3.40 11.03
N ALA A 131 12.91 -4.17 10.17
CA ALA A 131 12.41 -5.50 10.50
C ALA A 131 13.53 -6.54 10.77
N GLY A 132 14.73 -6.28 10.31
CA GLY A 132 15.86 -7.22 10.44
C GLY A 132 15.72 -8.49 9.60
N ILE A 133 14.97 -8.43 8.50
CA ILE A 133 14.70 -9.56 7.61
C ILE A 133 15.51 -9.47 6.30
N ASP A 134 15.64 -10.59 5.60
CA ASP A 134 16.17 -10.60 4.23
C ASP A 134 15.06 -10.15 3.26
N PRO A 135 15.36 -9.32 2.23
CA PRO A 135 14.40 -9.01 1.18
C PRO A 135 13.71 -10.24 0.56
N LYS A 136 14.38 -11.39 0.53
CA LYS A 136 13.83 -12.65 0.04
C LYS A 136 12.72 -13.25 0.91
N ASP A 137 12.56 -12.77 2.15
CA ASP A 137 11.48 -13.21 3.02
C ASP A 137 10.14 -12.57 2.62
N VAL A 138 10.17 -11.43 1.91
CA VAL A 138 8.98 -10.74 1.41
C VAL A 138 8.43 -11.51 0.21
N ASN A 139 7.19 -12.01 0.33
CA ASN A 139 6.51 -12.72 -0.75
C ASN A 139 5.17 -12.12 -1.17
N TYR A 140 4.77 -11.00 -0.54
CA TYR A 140 3.60 -10.24 -0.92
C TYR A 140 3.83 -8.73 -0.73
N ILE A 141 3.41 -7.93 -1.73
CA ILE A 141 3.41 -6.47 -1.66
C ILE A 141 2.01 -5.97 -1.99
N ASN A 142 1.40 -5.25 -1.05
CA ASN A 142 0.25 -4.41 -1.32
C ASN A 142 0.77 -3.04 -1.75
N ALA A 143 0.78 -2.82 -3.04
CA ALA A 143 1.39 -1.64 -3.64
C ALA A 143 0.54 -0.39 -3.47
N HIS A 144 1.19 0.77 -3.50
CA HIS A 144 0.47 2.03 -3.60
C HIS A 144 -0.46 2.04 -4.82
N GLY A 145 0.03 1.67 -5.99
CA GLY A 145 -0.77 1.29 -7.15
C GLY A 145 -1.98 2.18 -7.40
N THR A 146 -1.77 3.47 -7.67
CA THR A 146 -2.84 4.48 -7.74
C THR A 146 -3.59 4.53 -9.06
N SER A 147 -3.18 3.76 -10.07
CA SER A 147 -3.71 3.89 -11.43
C SER A 147 -3.28 5.20 -12.12
N THR A 148 -2.18 5.79 -11.68
CA THR A 148 -1.58 6.96 -12.32
C THR A 148 -0.36 6.59 -13.16
N GLY A 149 -0.11 7.35 -14.22
CA GLY A 149 0.98 7.06 -15.14
C GLY A 149 2.36 7.04 -14.48
N LEU A 150 2.63 8.00 -13.58
CA LEU A 150 3.94 8.14 -12.94
C LEU A 150 4.15 7.19 -11.77
N ASN A 151 3.15 7.09 -10.87
CA ASN A 151 3.29 6.27 -9.66
C ASN A 151 3.53 4.80 -10.01
N ASP A 152 2.65 4.20 -10.79
CA ASP A 152 2.66 2.77 -11.03
C ASP A 152 3.96 2.33 -11.74
N LYS A 153 4.49 3.19 -12.62
CA LYS A 153 5.78 2.97 -13.28
C LYS A 153 6.95 3.06 -12.30
N ASN A 154 7.00 4.13 -11.49
CA ASN A 154 8.11 4.34 -10.55
C ASN A 154 8.10 3.28 -9.44
N GLU A 155 6.93 2.88 -8.97
CA GLU A 155 6.78 1.85 -7.94
C GLU A 155 7.22 0.47 -8.46
N THR A 156 6.82 0.10 -9.68
CA THR A 156 7.29 -1.12 -10.32
C THR A 156 8.82 -1.13 -10.45
N LEU A 157 9.43 -0.02 -10.88
CA LEU A 157 10.88 0.10 -10.95
C LEU A 157 11.52 -0.04 -9.57
N ALA A 158 10.97 0.61 -8.55
CA ALA A 158 11.47 0.52 -7.18
C ALA A 158 11.46 -0.92 -6.65
N ILE A 159 10.38 -1.66 -6.89
CA ILE A 159 10.27 -3.07 -6.52
C ILE A 159 11.32 -3.91 -7.27
N LYS A 160 11.42 -3.75 -8.59
CA LYS A 160 12.39 -4.49 -9.41
C LYS A 160 13.83 -4.22 -8.98
N GLU A 161 14.17 -2.97 -8.70
CA GLU A 161 15.52 -2.61 -8.26
C GLU A 161 15.86 -3.10 -6.85
N LEU A 162 14.86 -3.13 -5.94
CA LEU A 162 15.07 -3.58 -4.57
C LEU A 162 15.24 -5.10 -4.49
N PHE A 163 14.35 -5.83 -5.17
CA PHE A 163 14.27 -7.28 -5.03
C PHE A 163 15.02 -8.05 -6.12
N GLY A 164 15.48 -7.38 -7.18
CA GLY A 164 16.21 -8.02 -8.29
C GLY A 164 15.39 -9.15 -8.92
N ASP A 165 16.03 -10.30 -9.12
CA ASP A 165 15.34 -11.47 -9.70
C ASP A 165 14.19 -11.99 -8.83
N HIS A 166 14.26 -11.82 -7.50
CA HIS A 166 13.20 -12.21 -6.58
C HIS A 166 11.90 -11.42 -6.77
N ALA A 167 11.95 -10.24 -7.38
CA ALA A 167 10.75 -9.46 -7.69
C ALA A 167 9.69 -10.22 -8.52
N LYS A 168 10.12 -11.24 -9.27
CA LYS A 168 9.23 -12.09 -10.09
C LYS A 168 8.47 -13.13 -9.27
N ASP A 169 8.97 -13.44 -8.08
CA ASP A 169 8.39 -14.43 -7.17
C ASP A 169 7.45 -13.78 -6.14
N ILE A 170 7.38 -12.44 -6.14
CA ILE A 170 6.55 -11.67 -5.21
C ILE A 170 5.18 -11.42 -5.85
N ALA A 171 4.12 -11.79 -5.14
CA ALA A 171 2.78 -11.36 -5.50
C ALA A 171 2.62 -9.86 -5.19
N VAL A 172 2.27 -9.07 -6.20
CA VAL A 172 2.04 -7.62 -6.06
C VAL A 172 0.60 -7.33 -6.42
N ASN A 173 -0.13 -6.59 -5.60
CA ASN A 173 -1.45 -6.13 -5.99
C ASN A 173 -1.72 -4.70 -5.52
N SER A 174 -2.81 -4.12 -5.99
CA SER A 174 -3.32 -2.86 -5.50
C SER A 174 -4.78 -3.00 -5.05
N THR A 175 -5.02 -2.78 -3.76
CA THR A 175 -6.35 -2.68 -3.17
C THR A 175 -7.17 -1.56 -3.82
N LYS A 176 -6.50 -0.51 -4.28
CA LYS A 176 -7.12 0.64 -4.94
C LYS A 176 -7.81 0.30 -6.25
N SER A 177 -7.51 -0.85 -6.86
CA SER A 177 -8.27 -1.35 -8.02
C SER A 177 -9.74 -1.57 -7.69
N MET A 178 -10.05 -1.96 -6.45
CA MET A 178 -11.40 -2.29 -5.98
C MET A 178 -12.04 -1.18 -5.15
N THR A 179 -11.25 -0.47 -4.34
CA THR A 179 -11.75 0.54 -3.39
C THR A 179 -11.62 1.97 -3.89
N GLY A 180 -10.85 2.21 -4.94
CA GLY A 180 -10.34 3.54 -5.24
C GLY A 180 -9.26 3.95 -4.24
N HIS A 181 -8.79 5.17 -4.35
CA HIS A 181 -7.76 5.74 -3.47
C HIS A 181 -8.40 6.46 -2.29
N LEU A 182 -8.30 5.88 -1.10
CA LEU A 182 -8.87 6.42 0.13
C LEU A 182 -7.98 7.48 0.80
N LEU A 183 -6.99 8.00 0.08
CA LEU A 183 -6.10 9.06 0.57
C LEU A 183 -5.53 8.71 1.95
N GLY A 184 -5.85 9.51 2.98
CA GLY A 184 -5.34 9.30 4.33
C GLY A 184 -5.78 7.99 5.00
N ALA A 185 -6.86 7.36 4.56
CA ALA A 185 -7.30 6.06 5.06
C ALA A 185 -6.65 4.87 4.33
N ALA A 186 -6.02 5.09 3.16
CA ALA A 186 -5.55 4.01 2.29
C ALA A 186 -4.60 3.04 3.01
N GLY A 187 -3.52 3.54 3.61
CA GLY A 187 -2.53 2.68 4.27
C GLY A 187 -3.08 1.89 5.45
N ALA A 188 -4.11 2.39 6.13
CA ALA A 188 -4.77 1.65 7.20
C ALA A 188 -5.60 0.47 6.68
N ILE A 189 -6.36 0.68 5.61
CA ILE A 189 -7.11 -0.39 4.94
C ILE A 189 -6.13 -1.43 4.36
N GLU A 190 -5.06 -0.99 3.72
CA GLU A 190 -4.04 -1.87 3.14
C GLU A 190 -3.32 -2.70 4.21
N THR A 191 -3.04 -2.13 5.38
CA THR A 191 -2.53 -2.88 6.54
C THR A 191 -3.51 -3.97 7.00
N ILE A 192 -4.79 -3.66 7.08
CA ILE A 192 -5.84 -4.65 7.44
C ILE A 192 -5.90 -5.76 6.38
N VAL A 193 -5.87 -5.40 5.09
CA VAL A 193 -5.87 -6.37 3.99
C VAL A 193 -4.67 -7.29 4.06
N MET A 194 -3.48 -6.79 4.37
CA MET A 194 -2.28 -7.61 4.53
C MET A 194 -2.39 -8.55 5.73
N ALA A 195 -2.87 -8.08 6.87
CA ALA A 195 -3.09 -8.92 8.06
C ALA A 195 -4.07 -10.06 7.75
N MET A 196 -5.15 -9.75 7.04
CA MET A 196 -6.12 -10.76 6.60
C MET A 196 -5.51 -11.73 5.56
N ALA A 197 -4.65 -11.25 4.66
CA ALA A 197 -3.96 -12.13 3.71
C ALA A 197 -3.01 -13.11 4.41
N ILE A 198 -2.28 -12.66 5.44
CA ILE A 198 -1.43 -13.51 6.28
C ILE A 198 -2.27 -14.57 7.00
N GLU A 199 -3.36 -14.16 7.63
CA GLU A 199 -4.22 -15.06 8.39
C GLU A 199 -4.94 -16.09 7.52
N THR A 200 -5.51 -15.65 6.40
CA THR A 200 -6.36 -16.50 5.55
C THR A 200 -5.60 -17.26 4.49
N GLY A 201 -4.36 -16.91 4.20
CA GLY A 201 -3.59 -17.48 3.09
C GLY A 201 -4.18 -17.12 1.72
N LYS A 202 -4.86 -15.97 1.60
CA LYS A 202 -5.48 -15.52 0.35
C LYS A 202 -5.10 -14.08 0.04
N VAL A 203 -4.68 -13.84 -1.20
CA VAL A 203 -4.45 -12.48 -1.72
C VAL A 203 -5.54 -12.13 -2.73
N HIS A 204 -6.03 -10.90 -2.66
CA HIS A 204 -7.03 -10.40 -3.60
C HIS A 204 -6.38 -10.00 -4.93
N PRO A 205 -7.13 -9.93 -6.04
CA PRO A 205 -6.58 -9.51 -7.33
C PRO A 205 -6.37 -8.00 -7.42
N THR A 206 -5.56 -7.60 -8.41
CA THR A 206 -5.66 -6.28 -9.03
C THR A 206 -6.67 -6.40 -10.17
N ILE A 207 -7.87 -5.88 -9.98
CA ILE A 207 -8.89 -5.88 -11.04
C ILE A 207 -8.58 -4.81 -12.09
N ASN A 208 -9.15 -4.97 -13.30
CA ASN A 208 -9.00 -4.05 -14.43
C ASN A 208 -7.56 -3.90 -14.99
N CYS A 209 -6.60 -4.70 -14.55
CA CYS A 209 -5.27 -4.74 -15.16
C CYS A 209 -5.25 -5.77 -16.29
N ASP A 210 -6.02 -5.49 -17.34
CA ASP A 210 -6.20 -6.42 -18.47
C ASP A 210 -4.94 -6.49 -19.35
N ASN A 211 -4.30 -5.34 -19.55
CA ASN A 211 -3.11 -5.19 -20.36
C ASN A 211 -2.06 -4.37 -19.59
N PRO A 212 -1.14 -4.99 -18.86
CA PRO A 212 -0.07 -4.28 -18.19
C PRO A 212 0.69 -3.37 -19.14
N ASP A 213 1.07 -2.19 -18.66
CA ASP A 213 1.86 -1.23 -19.45
C ASP A 213 3.27 -1.75 -19.73
N GLU A 214 3.93 -1.19 -20.73
CA GLU A 214 5.29 -1.57 -21.08
C GLU A 214 6.26 -1.41 -19.89
N GLY A 215 7.00 -2.47 -19.58
CA GLY A 215 7.91 -2.53 -18.44
C GLY A 215 7.24 -2.77 -17.09
N LEU A 216 5.92 -2.85 -17.02
CA LEU A 216 5.16 -3.25 -15.85
C LEU A 216 4.87 -4.76 -15.94
N ASP A 217 5.83 -5.58 -15.56
CA ASP A 217 5.90 -7.02 -15.82
C ASP A 217 6.03 -7.87 -14.55
N LEU A 218 5.62 -7.31 -13.40
CA LEU A 218 5.50 -8.06 -12.14
C LEU A 218 4.23 -8.92 -12.11
N ASP A 219 4.14 -9.80 -11.12
CA ASP A 219 2.94 -10.60 -10.86
C ASP A 219 1.90 -9.73 -10.12
N TYR A 220 1.04 -9.06 -10.88
CA TYR A 220 0.01 -8.18 -10.32
C TYR A 220 -1.25 -8.90 -9.85
N VAL A 221 -1.24 -10.23 -9.73
CA VAL A 221 -2.39 -11.05 -9.28
C VAL A 221 -3.64 -10.74 -10.10
N ARG A 222 -3.55 -10.82 -11.44
CA ARG A 222 -4.63 -10.36 -12.35
C ARG A 222 -5.75 -11.39 -12.58
N GLU A 223 -5.45 -12.66 -12.36
CA GLU A 223 -6.32 -13.79 -12.73
C GLU A 223 -7.45 -14.04 -11.71
N GLY A 224 -7.57 -13.24 -10.68
CA GLY A 224 -8.52 -13.39 -9.58
C GLY A 224 -7.83 -13.58 -8.24
N ALA A 225 -8.61 -13.72 -7.18
CA ALA A 225 -8.06 -14.03 -5.85
C ALA A 225 -7.32 -15.37 -5.88
N ARG A 226 -6.19 -15.42 -5.20
CA ARG A 226 -5.28 -16.58 -5.23
C ARG A 226 -4.90 -17.02 -3.83
N ASP A 227 -4.79 -18.35 -3.63
CA ASP A 227 -4.21 -18.91 -2.43
C ASP A 227 -2.69 -18.65 -2.44
N LEU A 228 -2.20 -18.04 -1.39
CA LEU A 228 -0.79 -17.75 -1.17
C LEU A 228 -0.51 -17.78 0.33
N GLN A 229 0.39 -18.66 0.77
CA GLN A 229 0.88 -18.58 2.14
C GLN A 229 1.79 -17.36 2.29
N VAL A 230 1.20 -16.25 2.74
CA VAL A 230 1.94 -15.01 2.98
C VAL A 230 2.79 -15.18 4.23
N LYS A 231 4.11 -15.07 4.09
CA LYS A 231 5.07 -15.14 5.19
C LYS A 231 5.41 -13.75 5.71
N CYS A 232 5.71 -12.85 4.79
CA CYS A 232 6.00 -11.46 5.06
C CYS A 232 5.38 -10.60 3.97
N ALA A 233 4.57 -9.63 4.39
CA ALA A 233 3.92 -8.66 3.52
C ALA A 233 4.52 -7.27 3.72
N LEU A 234 4.55 -6.47 2.65
CA LEU A 234 4.96 -5.08 2.67
C LEU A 234 3.86 -4.22 2.07
N SER A 235 3.50 -3.12 2.73
CA SER A 235 2.67 -2.04 2.18
C SER A 235 3.55 -0.86 1.81
N ASN A 236 3.33 -0.33 0.63
CA ASN A 236 4.11 0.81 0.15
C ASN A 236 3.21 2.00 -0.17
#